data_52f55c366ae041e6446c9a6565836c3d
#
_entry.id   52f55c366ae041e6446c9a6565836c3d
#
_cell.length_a   1.000
_cell.length_b   1.000
_cell.length_c   1.000
_cell.angle_alpha   90.00
_cell.angle_beta   90.00
_cell.angle_gamma   90.00
#
_symmetry.space_group_name_H-M   'P 1'
#
loop_
_entity.id
_entity.type
_entity.pdbx_description
1 polymer ?
#
loop_
_entity_poly.entity_id
_entity_poly.type
_entity_poly.pdbx_seq_one_letter_code
_entity_poly.pdbx_strand_id
1 'polypeptide(L)'
;TLAKYFILERLKKEFKGRESFSRKELFDFYRNFEPELKETTFRWRIHYLKNKQVVTTISRGLFTLSFKPVFKPDIEDTERKIFYKLEKQFPSLKLCIWSTKIANEFMLHIPGKFITIIQVEKEAIEPVYSFLKDQNFRNVFIKPDEKEIERYIYETETAIVLQPIVSKSPTQKVK
;
A
#
# COMPACT_ATOMS: atom_id res chain seq x y z
N THR A 1 9.97 -29.25 -10.43
CA THR A 1 9.82 -28.03 -9.60
C THR A 1 11.08 -27.17 -9.62
N LEU A 2 12.28 -27.75 -9.60
CA LEU A 2 13.58 -27.06 -9.70
C LEU A 2 13.77 -26.32 -11.03
N ALA A 3 13.35 -26.90 -12.15
CA ALA A 3 13.43 -26.27 -13.47
C ALA A 3 12.64 -24.93 -13.58
N LYS A 4 11.50 -24.81 -12.87
CA LYS A 4 10.72 -23.56 -12.83
C LYS A 4 11.47 -22.42 -12.12
N TYR A 5 12.21 -22.72 -11.05
CA TYR A 5 13.00 -21.71 -10.32
C TYR A 5 14.19 -21.22 -11.12
N PHE A 6 14.86 -22.13 -11.81
CA PHE A 6 16.04 -21.82 -12.61
C PHE A 6 15.71 -20.87 -13.80
N ILE A 7 14.55 -21.05 -14.44
CA ILE A 7 14.10 -20.17 -15.53
C ILE A 7 13.76 -18.77 -14.98
N LEU A 8 13.15 -18.65 -13.79
CA LEU A 8 12.82 -17.37 -13.18
C LEU A 8 14.07 -16.53 -12.88
N GLU A 9 15.10 -17.13 -12.35
CA GLU A 9 16.35 -16.42 -12.07
C GLU A 9 17.07 -15.98 -13.37
N ARG A 10 17.05 -16.82 -14.40
CA ARG A 10 17.57 -16.45 -15.73
C ARG A 10 16.75 -15.32 -16.36
N LEU A 11 15.42 -15.37 -16.26
CA LEU A 11 14.55 -14.30 -16.74
C LEU A 11 14.86 -12.97 -16.04
N LYS A 12 14.98 -13.00 -14.73
CA LYS A 12 15.37 -11.80 -13.97
C LYS A 12 16.73 -11.28 -14.39
N LYS A 13 17.71 -12.16 -14.62
CA LYS A 13 19.06 -11.77 -15.07
C LYS A 13 19.04 -11.17 -16.47
N GLU A 14 18.31 -11.78 -17.42
CA GLU A 14 18.22 -11.34 -18.81
C GLU A 14 17.61 -9.95 -18.97
N PHE A 15 16.52 -9.69 -18.23
CA PHE A 15 15.79 -8.43 -18.30
C PHE A 15 16.16 -7.43 -17.20
N LYS A 16 17.20 -7.71 -16.41
CA LYS A 16 17.68 -6.79 -15.37
C LYS A 16 18.17 -5.49 -15.96
N GLY A 17 17.72 -4.36 -15.41
CA GLY A 17 18.13 -3.02 -15.86
C GLY A 17 17.42 -2.51 -17.12
N ARG A 18 16.52 -3.28 -17.72
CA ARG A 18 15.67 -2.81 -18.79
C ARG A 18 14.41 -2.18 -18.21
N GLU A 19 14.04 -1.00 -18.70
CA GLU A 19 12.78 -0.34 -18.30
C GLU A 19 11.57 -1.17 -18.71
N SER A 20 11.64 -1.79 -19.89
CA SER A 20 10.56 -2.62 -20.41
C SER A 20 11.06 -3.65 -21.43
N PHE A 21 10.24 -4.66 -21.69
CA PHE A 21 10.46 -5.66 -22.74
C PHE A 21 9.10 -6.09 -23.34
N SER A 22 9.13 -6.40 -24.62
CA SER A 22 7.95 -6.78 -25.37
C SER A 22 7.52 -8.24 -25.12
N ARG A 23 6.27 -8.54 -25.47
CA ARG A 23 5.74 -9.91 -25.45
C ARG A 23 6.56 -10.85 -26.34
N LYS A 24 7.05 -10.34 -27.48
CA LYS A 24 7.88 -11.10 -28.41
C LYS A 24 9.23 -11.46 -27.78
N GLU A 25 9.94 -10.50 -27.20
CA GLU A 25 11.21 -10.74 -26.50
C GLU A 25 11.06 -11.77 -25.38
N LEU A 26 9.97 -11.69 -24.62
CA LEU A 26 9.67 -12.66 -23.55
C LEU A 26 9.37 -14.06 -24.13
N PHE A 27 8.69 -14.14 -25.27
CA PHE A 27 8.42 -15.40 -25.96
C PHE A 27 9.72 -16.04 -26.50
N ASP A 28 10.55 -15.23 -27.17
CA ASP A 28 11.83 -15.67 -27.73
C ASP A 28 12.78 -16.13 -26.61
N PHE A 29 12.81 -15.44 -25.48
CA PHE A 29 13.54 -15.89 -24.30
C PHE A 29 13.14 -17.31 -23.88
N TYR A 30 11.84 -17.61 -23.80
CA TYR A 30 11.39 -18.96 -23.44
C TYR A 30 11.68 -19.99 -24.52
N ARG A 31 11.61 -19.62 -25.79
CA ARG A 31 11.94 -20.52 -26.93
C ARG A 31 13.39 -20.92 -26.96
N ASN A 32 14.30 -20.14 -26.41
CA ASN A 32 15.70 -20.55 -26.26
C ASN A 32 15.89 -21.79 -25.37
N PHE A 33 14.92 -22.08 -24.49
CA PHE A 33 14.94 -23.26 -23.62
C PHE A 33 13.93 -24.34 -24.04
N GLU A 34 12.92 -23.94 -24.79
CA GLU A 34 11.81 -24.79 -25.21
C GLU A 34 11.38 -24.39 -26.63
N PRO A 35 12.12 -24.85 -27.67
CA PRO A 35 11.87 -24.46 -29.08
C PRO A 35 10.43 -24.69 -29.54
N GLU A 36 9.80 -25.77 -29.06
CA GLU A 36 8.43 -26.19 -29.37
C GLU A 36 7.37 -25.53 -28.48
N LEU A 37 7.69 -24.43 -27.80
CA LEU A 37 6.77 -23.74 -26.89
C LEU A 37 5.53 -23.22 -27.64
N LYS A 38 4.37 -23.78 -27.28
CA LYS A 38 3.09 -23.35 -27.85
C LYS A 38 2.63 -22.02 -27.28
N GLU A 39 1.99 -21.22 -28.12
CA GLU A 39 1.45 -19.90 -27.74
C GLU A 39 0.45 -19.97 -26.57
N THR A 40 -0.36 -21.02 -26.49
CA THR A 40 -1.29 -21.26 -25.39
C THR A 40 -0.56 -21.47 -24.07
N THR A 41 0.51 -22.27 -24.08
CA THR A 41 1.36 -22.50 -22.90
C THR A 41 2.05 -21.22 -22.46
N PHE A 42 2.51 -20.40 -23.42
CA PHE A 42 3.14 -19.13 -23.14
C PHE A 42 2.18 -18.13 -22.48
N ARG A 43 0.90 -18.07 -22.90
CA ARG A 43 -0.13 -17.26 -22.21
C ARG A 43 -0.25 -17.62 -20.74
N TRP A 44 -0.29 -18.91 -20.43
CA TRP A 44 -0.34 -19.38 -19.03
C TRP A 44 0.92 -18.99 -18.25
N ARG A 45 2.09 -19.01 -18.89
CA ARG A 45 3.33 -18.55 -18.25
C ARG A 45 3.28 -17.06 -17.92
N ILE A 46 2.82 -16.22 -18.84
CA ILE A 46 2.63 -14.79 -18.58
C ILE A 46 1.69 -14.58 -17.39
N HIS A 47 0.55 -15.28 -17.37
CA HIS A 47 -0.40 -15.19 -16.27
C HIS A 47 0.24 -15.60 -14.95
N TYR A 48 0.98 -16.70 -14.95
CA TYR A 48 1.73 -17.15 -13.76
C TYR A 48 2.76 -16.12 -13.28
N LEU A 49 3.55 -15.55 -14.18
CA LEU A 49 4.55 -14.51 -13.85
C LEU A 49 3.90 -13.27 -13.25
N LYS A 50 2.74 -12.87 -13.77
CA LYS A 50 1.96 -11.74 -13.21
C LYS A 50 1.42 -12.05 -11.82
N ASN A 51 0.84 -13.22 -11.63
CA ASN A 51 0.32 -13.64 -10.32
C ASN A 51 1.43 -13.77 -9.26
N LYS A 52 2.63 -14.17 -9.69
CA LYS A 52 3.81 -14.20 -8.83
C LYS A 52 4.51 -12.84 -8.70
N GLN A 53 3.94 -11.80 -9.30
CA GLN A 53 4.51 -10.46 -9.27
C GLN A 53 5.96 -10.38 -9.79
N VAL A 54 6.36 -11.30 -10.65
CA VAL A 54 7.68 -11.27 -11.30
C VAL A 54 7.69 -10.30 -12.47
N VAL A 55 6.56 -10.16 -13.14
CA VAL A 55 6.38 -9.31 -14.32
C VAL A 55 5.12 -8.47 -14.17
N THR A 56 5.22 -7.18 -14.46
CA THR A 56 4.08 -6.24 -14.51
C THR A 56 3.83 -5.79 -15.95
N THR A 57 2.57 -5.62 -16.34
CA THR A 57 2.20 -5.04 -17.63
C THR A 57 2.23 -3.52 -17.56
N ILE A 58 2.98 -2.87 -18.42
CA ILE A 58 3.01 -1.41 -18.59
C ILE A 58 1.90 -0.99 -19.55
N SER A 59 1.83 -1.67 -20.70
CA SER A 59 0.81 -1.48 -21.74
C SER A 59 0.55 -2.79 -22.47
N ARG A 60 -0.35 -2.77 -23.46
CA ARG A 60 -0.67 -3.98 -24.25
C ARG A 60 0.58 -4.55 -24.91
N GLY A 61 0.99 -5.74 -24.48
CA GLY A 61 2.17 -6.44 -25.01
C GLY A 61 3.52 -5.94 -24.53
N LEU A 62 3.57 -5.01 -23.58
CA LEU A 62 4.78 -4.47 -22.98
C LEU A 62 4.82 -4.77 -21.47
N PHE A 63 5.94 -5.30 -21.02
CA PHE A 63 6.13 -5.76 -19.64
C PHE A 63 7.38 -5.13 -19.02
N THR A 64 7.42 -5.12 -17.71
CA THR A 64 8.63 -4.84 -16.93
C THR A 64 8.82 -5.90 -15.87
N LEU A 65 10.05 -6.12 -15.44
CA LEU A 65 10.29 -6.88 -14.21
C LEU A 65 9.70 -6.09 -13.05
N SER A 66 8.84 -6.74 -12.26
CA SER A 66 8.21 -6.11 -11.09
C SER A 66 9.24 -5.83 -10.00
N PHE A 67 10.05 -4.81 -10.22
CA PHE A 67 10.63 -4.04 -9.14
C PHE A 67 9.65 -2.90 -8.81
N LYS A 68 8.46 -3.22 -8.34
CA LYS A 68 7.80 -2.27 -7.46
C LYS A 68 8.52 -2.43 -6.13
N PRO A 69 9.29 -1.44 -5.68
CA PRO A 69 9.60 -1.39 -4.26
C PRO A 69 8.24 -1.55 -3.58
N VAL A 70 8.10 -2.58 -2.76
CA VAL A 70 6.90 -2.72 -1.94
C VAL A 70 6.91 -1.45 -1.10
N PHE A 71 5.98 -0.55 -1.41
CA PHE A 71 5.81 0.65 -0.61
C PHE A 71 5.59 0.19 0.82
N LYS A 72 6.57 0.44 1.65
CA LYS A 72 6.49 0.22 3.10
C LYS A 72 6.37 1.59 3.72
N PRO A 73 5.13 1.99 4.09
CA PRO A 73 4.95 3.26 4.76
C PRO A 73 5.78 3.26 6.03
N ASP A 74 6.51 4.33 6.24
CA ASP A 74 7.15 4.59 7.53
C ASP A 74 6.05 4.96 8.51
N ILE A 75 5.82 4.08 9.49
CA ILE A 75 4.80 4.27 10.52
C ILE A 75 5.51 4.83 11.74
N GLU A 76 5.20 6.05 12.12
CA GLU A 76 5.78 6.71 13.28
C GLU A 76 5.36 6.05 14.60
N ASP A 77 6.14 6.28 15.64
CA ASP A 77 5.87 5.74 16.97
C ASP A 77 4.53 6.24 17.54
N THR A 78 4.08 7.41 17.13
CA THR A 78 2.79 7.98 17.55
C THR A 78 1.62 7.14 17.03
N GLU A 79 1.60 6.82 15.71
CA GLU A 79 0.57 5.98 15.14
C GLU A 79 0.59 4.57 15.73
N ARG A 80 1.78 4.01 15.95
CA ARG A 80 1.93 2.70 16.61
C ARG A 80 1.36 2.71 18.02
N LYS A 81 1.67 3.73 18.83
CA LYS A 81 1.15 3.87 20.21
C LYS A 81 -0.37 3.98 20.22
N ILE A 82 -0.94 4.79 19.32
CA ILE A 82 -2.40 4.91 19.19
C ILE A 82 -3.00 3.56 18.78
N PHE A 83 -2.43 2.90 17.80
CA PHE A 83 -2.89 1.59 17.32
C PHE A 83 -2.97 0.57 18.46
N TYR A 84 -1.88 0.39 19.20
CA TYR A 84 -1.85 -0.58 20.30
C TYR A 84 -2.80 -0.23 21.46
N LYS A 85 -2.98 1.05 21.76
CA LYS A 85 -3.97 1.48 22.76
C LYS A 85 -5.40 1.16 22.33
N LEU A 86 -5.74 1.44 21.07
CA LEU A 86 -7.05 1.14 20.50
C LEU A 86 -7.29 -0.37 20.38
N GLU A 87 -6.31 -1.13 19.92
CA GLU A 87 -6.40 -2.59 19.83
C GLU A 87 -6.62 -3.23 21.21
N LYS A 88 -5.94 -2.73 22.24
CA LYS A 88 -6.10 -3.22 23.62
C LYS A 88 -7.49 -2.91 24.16
N GLN A 89 -8.03 -1.72 23.92
CA GLN A 89 -9.34 -1.28 24.41
C GLN A 89 -10.50 -1.89 23.62
N PHE A 90 -10.32 -2.07 22.30
CA PHE A 90 -11.32 -2.55 21.37
C PHE A 90 -10.79 -3.72 20.53
N PRO A 91 -10.64 -4.93 21.08
CA PRO A 91 -9.95 -6.05 20.42
C PRO A 91 -10.56 -6.51 19.08
N SER A 92 -11.87 -6.30 18.93
CA SER A 92 -12.62 -6.70 17.73
C SER A 92 -12.81 -5.59 16.72
N LEU A 93 -12.28 -4.40 17.00
CA LEU A 93 -12.46 -3.23 16.15
C LEU A 93 -11.66 -3.36 14.85
N LYS A 94 -12.33 -3.19 13.73
CA LYS A 94 -11.65 -2.97 12.46
C LYS A 94 -11.19 -1.53 12.41
N LEU A 95 -9.88 -1.35 12.35
CA LEU A 95 -9.29 -0.02 12.31
C LEU A 95 -8.16 0.06 11.30
N CYS A 96 -7.97 1.25 10.73
CA CYS A 96 -6.84 1.61 9.90
C CYS A 96 -6.29 2.94 10.42
N ILE A 97 -4.99 3.02 10.64
CA ILE A 97 -4.30 4.25 11.07
C ILE A 97 -3.20 4.56 10.09
N TRP A 98 -3.13 5.80 9.65
CA TRP A 98 -2.09 6.29 8.78
C TRP A 98 -1.90 7.80 8.92
N SER A 99 -0.73 8.31 8.54
CA SER A 99 -0.42 9.74 8.53
C SER A 99 -0.38 10.28 7.11
N THR A 100 -0.81 11.52 6.91
CA THR A 100 -0.65 12.21 5.63
C THR A 100 0.82 12.37 5.24
N LYS A 101 1.76 12.21 6.16
CA LYS A 101 3.21 12.17 5.91
C LYS A 101 3.62 11.10 4.89
N ILE A 102 2.86 9.99 4.82
CA ILE A 102 3.06 8.93 3.82
C ILE A 102 3.01 9.47 2.39
N ALA A 103 2.22 10.52 2.15
CA ALA A 103 2.07 11.13 0.84
C ALA A 103 3.28 11.99 0.41
N ASN A 104 4.19 12.32 1.33
CA ASN A 104 5.32 13.21 1.05
C ASN A 104 6.23 12.74 -0.10
N GLU A 105 6.42 11.42 -0.21
CA GLU A 105 7.22 10.83 -1.30
C GLU A 105 6.63 11.11 -2.69
N PHE A 106 5.36 11.47 -2.76
CA PHE A 106 4.62 11.72 -4.00
C PHE A 106 4.30 13.21 -4.21
N MET A 107 4.65 14.08 -3.26
CA MET A 107 4.33 15.51 -3.30
C MET A 107 5.53 16.35 -3.71
N LEU A 108 5.32 17.32 -4.62
CA LEU A 108 6.33 18.32 -4.99
C LEU A 108 6.58 19.33 -3.86
N HIS A 109 5.56 19.59 -3.04
CA HIS A 109 5.65 20.47 -1.88
C HIS A 109 5.26 19.69 -0.64
N ILE A 110 6.14 19.65 0.34
CA ILE A 110 5.91 18.98 1.62
C ILE A 110 5.12 19.93 2.52
N PRO A 111 3.91 19.55 2.97
CA PRO A 111 3.18 20.33 3.96
C PRO A 111 4.00 20.41 5.25
N GLY A 112 4.00 21.58 5.89
CA GLY A 112 4.72 21.75 7.16
C GLY A 112 4.10 20.98 8.34
N LYS A 113 2.88 20.46 8.17
CA LYS A 113 2.12 19.74 9.22
C LYS A 113 1.44 18.51 8.66
N PHE A 114 1.36 17.48 9.48
CA PHE A 114 0.79 16.19 9.11
C PHE A 114 -0.38 15.83 10.01
N ILE A 115 -1.34 15.13 9.46
CA ILE A 115 -2.57 14.69 10.12
C ILE A 115 -2.52 13.17 10.25
N THR A 116 -2.79 12.67 11.46
CA THR A 116 -3.02 11.25 11.68
C THR A 116 -4.49 10.95 11.41
N ILE A 117 -4.77 10.06 10.46
CA ILE A 117 -6.11 9.64 10.10
C ILE A 117 -6.38 8.27 10.71
N ILE A 118 -7.47 8.18 11.47
CA ILE A 118 -7.95 6.95 12.07
C ILE A 118 -9.30 6.61 11.44
N GLN A 119 -9.36 5.46 10.79
CA GLN A 119 -10.58 4.96 10.18
C GLN A 119 -11.09 3.76 10.99
N VAL A 120 -12.35 3.84 11.43
CA VAL A 120 -13.01 2.82 12.24
C VAL A 120 -14.43 2.55 11.71
N GLU A 121 -15.04 1.47 12.14
CA GLU A 121 -16.45 1.19 11.85
C GLU A 121 -17.31 2.37 12.33
N LYS A 122 -18.37 2.70 11.58
CA LYS A 122 -19.18 3.90 11.82
C LYS A 122 -19.71 4.00 13.25
N GLU A 123 -20.10 2.86 13.79
CA GLU A 123 -20.66 2.71 15.14
C GLU A 123 -19.60 2.90 16.24
N ALA A 124 -18.33 2.74 15.89
CA ALA A 124 -17.21 2.86 16.81
C ALA A 124 -16.60 4.28 16.89
N ILE A 125 -17.04 5.21 16.04
CA ILE A 125 -16.46 6.56 15.98
C ILE A 125 -16.55 7.25 17.34
N GLU A 126 -17.75 7.33 17.92
CA GLU A 126 -17.97 8.01 19.20
C GLU A 126 -17.23 7.35 20.40
N PRO A 127 -17.30 6.00 20.55
CA PRO A 127 -16.51 5.32 21.57
C PRO A 127 -15.00 5.55 21.44
N VAL A 128 -14.47 5.51 20.23
CA VAL A 128 -13.05 5.75 19.95
C VAL A 128 -12.68 7.20 20.22
N TYR A 129 -13.52 8.16 19.84
CA TYR A 129 -13.32 9.57 20.14
C TYR A 129 -13.21 9.82 21.64
N SER A 130 -14.20 9.35 22.43
CA SER A 130 -14.21 9.48 23.89
C SER A 130 -12.96 8.85 24.51
N PHE A 131 -12.61 7.65 24.09
CA PHE A 131 -11.39 6.99 24.57
C PHE A 131 -10.12 7.80 24.27
N LEU A 132 -9.97 8.36 23.07
CA LEU A 132 -8.80 9.17 22.73
C LEU A 132 -8.74 10.45 23.57
N LYS A 133 -9.88 11.10 23.84
CA LYS A 133 -9.96 12.25 24.75
C LYS A 133 -9.54 11.88 26.17
N ASP A 134 -9.99 10.74 26.68
CA ASP A 134 -9.61 10.22 28.01
C ASP A 134 -8.12 9.90 28.11
N GLN A 135 -7.52 9.52 26.97
CA GLN A 135 -6.07 9.30 26.86
C GLN A 135 -5.27 10.60 26.65
N ASN A 136 -5.87 11.77 26.86
CA ASN A 136 -5.27 13.10 26.71
C ASN A 136 -4.84 13.50 25.29
N PHE A 137 -5.42 12.87 24.24
CA PHE A 137 -5.27 13.39 22.89
C PHE A 137 -6.20 14.60 22.70
N ARG A 138 -5.61 15.81 22.65
CA ARG A 138 -6.39 17.06 22.65
C ARG A 138 -7.04 17.37 21.30
N ASN A 139 -6.33 17.16 20.21
CA ASN A 139 -6.69 17.61 18.88
C ASN A 139 -7.30 16.47 18.06
N VAL A 140 -8.42 15.94 18.52
CA VAL A 140 -9.17 14.86 17.86
C VAL A 140 -10.45 15.45 17.28
N PHE A 141 -10.66 15.22 15.99
CA PHE A 141 -11.78 15.74 15.20
C PHE A 141 -12.54 14.58 14.56
N ILE A 142 -13.87 14.65 14.56
CA ILE A 142 -14.73 13.66 13.90
C ILE A 142 -15.22 14.25 12.57
N LYS A 143 -14.80 13.66 11.44
CA LYS A 143 -15.20 14.06 10.08
C LYS A 143 -15.23 15.59 9.90
N PRO A 144 -14.12 16.28 10.14
CA PRO A 144 -14.11 17.73 10.03
C PRO A 144 -14.49 18.16 8.61
N ASP A 145 -15.26 19.24 8.51
CA ASP A 145 -15.55 19.89 7.25
C ASP A 145 -14.36 20.75 6.77
N GLU A 146 -14.45 21.32 5.55
CA GLU A 146 -13.37 22.14 4.99
C GLU A 146 -13.03 23.35 5.88
N LYS A 147 -14.02 23.98 6.50
CA LYS A 147 -13.83 25.14 7.36
C LYS A 147 -13.16 24.77 8.69
N GLU A 148 -13.51 23.63 9.23
CA GLU A 148 -12.86 23.09 10.44
C GLU A 148 -11.42 22.68 10.15
N ILE A 149 -11.15 22.13 8.96
CA ILE A 149 -9.80 21.78 8.52
C ILE A 149 -8.94 23.04 8.42
N GLU A 150 -9.42 24.06 7.74
CA GLU A 150 -8.69 25.32 7.58
C GLU A 150 -8.46 26.04 8.91
N ARG A 151 -9.48 26.08 9.77
CA ARG A 151 -9.46 26.90 10.98
C ARG A 151 -8.75 26.26 12.16
N TYR A 152 -8.84 24.93 12.30
CA TYR A 152 -8.35 24.24 13.49
C TYR A 152 -7.25 23.23 13.22
N ILE A 153 -7.31 22.54 12.10
CA ILE A 153 -6.36 21.45 11.82
C ILE A 153 -5.03 22.01 11.33
N TYR A 154 -5.06 23.01 10.45
CA TYR A 154 -3.82 23.62 9.93
C TYR A 154 -3.07 24.46 10.99
N GLU A 155 -3.72 24.90 12.05
CA GLU A 155 -3.06 25.61 13.15
C GLU A 155 -2.45 24.68 14.20
N THR A 156 -2.80 23.41 14.15
CA THR A 156 -2.44 22.42 15.17
C THR A 156 -1.20 21.61 14.77
N GLU A 157 -0.25 21.42 15.68
CA GLU A 157 0.97 20.65 15.40
C GLU A 157 0.70 19.16 15.18
N THR A 158 -0.27 18.59 15.89
CA THR A 158 -0.66 17.17 15.79
C THR A 158 -2.17 17.06 15.80
N ALA A 159 -2.77 16.83 14.67
CA ALA A 159 -4.21 16.61 14.55
C ALA A 159 -4.51 15.13 14.27
N ILE A 160 -5.55 14.61 14.92
CA ILE A 160 -6.09 13.27 14.71
C ILE A 160 -7.49 13.43 14.11
N VAL A 161 -7.72 12.84 12.95
CA VAL A 161 -9.02 12.86 12.29
C VAL A 161 -9.62 11.45 12.34
N LEU A 162 -10.80 11.35 12.94
CA LEU A 162 -11.62 10.14 12.98
C LEU A 162 -12.62 10.15 11.83
N GLN A 163 -12.66 9.08 11.06
CA GLN A 163 -13.61 8.91 9.96
C GLN A 163 -14.03 7.45 9.78
N PRO A 164 -15.16 7.17 9.13
CA PRO A 164 -15.58 5.80 8.88
C PRO A 164 -14.64 5.10 7.90
N ILE A 165 -14.47 3.79 8.08
CA ILE A 165 -13.75 2.93 7.15
C ILE A 165 -14.40 3.02 5.77
N VAL A 166 -13.58 3.23 4.74
CA VAL A 166 -14.00 3.13 3.34
C VAL A 166 -13.72 1.72 2.80
N SER A 167 -14.44 1.32 1.74
CA SER A 167 -14.46 -0.07 1.24
C SER A 167 -13.11 -0.69 0.88
N LYS A 168 -12.05 0.10 0.74
CA LYS A 168 -10.70 -0.36 0.40
C LYS A 168 -9.64 0.01 1.44
N SER A 169 -10.04 0.45 2.62
CA SER A 169 -9.09 0.75 3.69
C SER A 169 -8.33 -0.52 4.12
N PRO A 170 -7.01 -0.48 4.23
CA PRO A 170 -6.23 -1.62 4.71
C PRO A 170 -6.47 -1.80 6.21
N THR A 171 -7.21 -2.85 6.58
CA THR A 171 -7.52 -3.19 7.98
C THR A 171 -6.66 -4.34 8.52
N GLN A 172 -5.72 -4.84 7.73
CA GLN A 172 -4.82 -5.91 8.15
C GLN A 172 -3.55 -5.33 8.77
N LYS A 173 -3.06 -5.98 9.82
CA LYS A 173 -1.78 -5.62 10.44
C LYS A 173 -0.66 -5.73 9.39
N VAL A 174 0.08 -4.66 9.21
CA VAL A 174 1.36 -4.71 8.50
C VAL A 174 2.35 -5.41 9.44
N LYS A 175 2.74 -6.63 9.09
CA LYS A 175 3.76 -7.40 9.80
C LYS A 175 5.16 -6.84 9.54
#